data_6f33ee31008c8ada6cb4114c2efc671e
#
_entry.id   6f33ee31008c8ada6cb4114c2efc671e
#
_cell.length_a   1.000
_cell.length_b   1.000
_cell.length_c   1.000
_cell.angle_alpha   90.00
_cell.angle_beta   90.00
_cell.angle_gamma   90.00
#
_symmetry.space_group_name_H-M   'P 1'
#
loop_
_entity.id
_entity.type
_entity.pdbx_description
1 polymer ?
#
loop_
_entity_poly.entity_id
_entity_poly.type
_entity_poly.pdbx_seq_one_letter_code
_entity_poly.pdbx_strand_id
1 'polypeptide(L)'
;MIRFLAKGLLRDRSRSLFPVVIITITVGIVIFTIGFMKGTMNSVFLDTAVIISGHEKVVTRAYKEESQMLPNDLALLDVDQMVENLNIEYPTHFWSPRITFGGLLDIPDNNGETKDQGPVIAIGVDLLSSDSRVPKIWGLEKYLVDGRLPTTSKEVLISKKLATK
;
A
#
# COMPACT_ATOMS: atom_id res chain seq x y z
N MET A 1 42.26 17.33 29.16
CA MET A 1 42.58 16.30 28.16
C MET A 1 42.01 16.59 26.76
N ILE A 2 40.71 16.82 26.58
CA ILE A 2 40.07 17.09 25.27
C ILE A 2 40.66 18.29 24.52
N ARG A 3 40.96 19.42 25.21
CA ARG A 3 41.58 20.63 24.62
C ARG A 3 42.99 20.36 24.11
N PHE A 4 43.76 19.49 24.73
CA PHE A 4 45.10 19.11 24.32
C PHE A 4 45.06 18.24 23.05
N LEU A 5 44.18 17.28 23.01
CA LEU A 5 43.92 16.43 21.84
C LEU A 5 43.43 17.26 20.64
N ALA A 6 42.50 18.18 20.85
CA ALA A 6 42.01 19.09 19.81
C ALA A 6 43.14 19.99 19.26
N LYS A 7 44.00 20.55 20.12
CA LYS A 7 45.17 21.33 19.67
C LYS A 7 46.18 20.47 18.89
N GLY A 8 46.36 19.20 19.27
CA GLY A 8 47.22 18.27 18.54
C GLY A 8 46.70 17.96 17.13
N LEU A 9 45.39 17.72 17.01
CA LEU A 9 44.71 17.51 15.73
C LEU A 9 44.77 18.72 14.81
N LEU A 10 44.60 19.93 15.36
CA LEU A 10 44.64 21.21 14.58
C LEU A 10 46.04 21.60 14.16
N ARG A 11 47.09 21.13 14.85
CA ARG A 11 48.49 21.48 14.56
C ARG A 11 49.03 20.73 13.34
N ASP A 12 48.59 19.50 13.10
CA ASP A 12 49.01 18.68 11.95
C ASP A 12 47.82 18.46 10.98
N ARG A 13 47.44 19.54 10.30
CA ARG A 13 46.25 19.56 9.41
C ARG A 13 46.32 18.53 8.30
N SER A 14 47.48 18.23 7.75
CA SER A 14 47.59 17.31 6.62
C SER A 14 47.36 15.84 7.01
N ARG A 15 47.70 15.46 8.25
CA ARG A 15 47.48 14.11 8.77
C ARG A 15 46.12 13.87 9.37
N SER A 16 45.48 14.92 9.94
CA SER A 16 44.20 14.79 10.62
C SER A 16 43.00 15.04 9.68
N LEU A 17 43.17 15.77 8.59
CA LEU A 17 42.09 16.13 7.68
C LEU A 17 41.47 14.90 7.01
N PHE A 18 42.31 13.99 6.53
CA PHE A 18 41.82 12.77 5.83
C PHE A 18 40.95 11.89 6.71
N PRO A 19 41.34 11.48 7.93
CA PRO A 19 40.46 10.73 8.85
C PRO A 19 39.17 11.50 9.21
N VAL A 20 39.24 12.79 9.46
CA VAL A 20 38.05 13.60 9.79
C VAL A 20 37.07 13.64 8.63
N VAL A 21 37.53 13.83 7.40
CA VAL A 21 36.65 13.81 6.21
C VAL A 21 35.99 12.44 6.06
N ILE A 22 36.76 11.36 6.19
CA ILE A 22 36.18 10.00 6.08
C ILE A 22 35.12 9.78 7.14
N ILE A 23 35.40 10.09 8.40
CA ILE A 23 34.42 9.94 9.49
C ILE A 23 33.16 10.78 9.23
N THR A 24 33.32 12.01 8.81
CA THR A 24 32.20 12.92 8.51
C THR A 24 31.32 12.35 7.39
N ILE A 25 31.91 11.89 6.30
CA ILE A 25 31.18 11.29 5.18
C ILE A 25 30.47 10.01 5.66
N THR A 26 31.17 9.14 6.38
CA THR A 26 30.61 7.89 6.89
C THR A 26 29.41 8.14 7.80
N VAL A 27 29.53 9.07 8.75
CA VAL A 27 28.43 9.44 9.65
C VAL A 27 27.26 10.04 8.84
N GLY A 28 27.55 10.90 7.87
CA GLY A 28 26.53 11.45 6.97
C GLY A 28 25.76 10.38 6.21
N ILE A 29 26.46 9.41 5.63
CA ILE A 29 25.85 8.28 4.92
C ILE A 29 24.99 7.44 5.87
N VAL A 30 25.45 7.14 7.08
CA VAL A 30 24.69 6.38 8.07
C VAL A 30 23.39 7.09 8.44
N ILE A 31 23.46 8.39 8.76
CA ILE A 31 22.27 9.19 9.11
C ILE A 31 21.29 9.23 7.94
N PHE A 32 21.78 9.47 6.72
CA PHE A 32 20.97 9.48 5.52
C PHE A 32 20.27 8.11 5.31
N THR A 33 21.02 7.02 5.42
CA THR A 33 20.49 5.66 5.23
C THR A 33 19.39 5.34 6.26
N ILE A 34 19.61 5.66 7.52
CA ILE A 34 18.61 5.43 8.58
C ILE A 34 17.34 6.27 8.31
N GLY A 35 17.49 7.54 7.93
CA GLY A 35 16.37 8.41 7.60
C GLY A 35 15.57 7.90 6.39
N PHE A 36 16.29 7.51 5.34
CA PHE A 36 15.70 6.96 4.12
C PHE A 36 14.95 5.65 4.40
N MET A 37 15.57 4.72 5.12
CA MET A 37 14.93 3.45 5.49
C MET A 37 13.66 3.67 6.31
N LYS A 38 13.71 4.52 7.34
CA LYS A 38 12.52 4.83 8.16
C LYS A 38 11.41 5.46 7.33
N GLY A 39 11.74 6.40 6.46
CA GLY A 39 10.75 7.04 5.58
C GLY A 39 10.08 6.05 4.63
N THR A 40 10.89 5.25 3.95
CA THR A 40 10.40 4.24 3.00
C THR A 40 9.56 3.17 3.69
N MET A 41 10.04 2.63 4.81
CA MET A 41 9.30 1.61 5.57
C MET A 41 7.97 2.15 6.06
N ASN A 42 7.93 3.36 6.61
CA ASN A 42 6.68 3.96 7.08
C ASN A 42 5.66 4.12 5.95
N SER A 43 6.09 4.54 4.76
CA SER A 43 5.21 4.65 3.60
C SER A 43 4.67 3.29 3.16
N VAL A 44 5.55 2.28 3.04
CA VAL A 44 5.14 0.92 2.65
C VAL A 44 4.16 0.32 3.67
N PHE A 45 4.40 0.49 4.96
CA PHE A 45 3.48 -0.01 6.00
C PHE A 45 2.13 0.69 5.94
N LEU A 46 2.09 2.01 5.77
CA LEU A 46 0.83 2.76 5.67
C LEU A 46 0.05 2.36 4.43
N ASP A 47 0.69 2.28 3.26
CA ASP A 47 0.05 1.91 2.01
C ASP A 47 -0.50 0.46 2.08
N THR A 48 0.27 -0.46 2.66
CA THR A 48 -0.17 -1.85 2.86
C THR A 48 -1.35 -1.92 3.84
N ALA A 49 -1.27 -1.23 4.97
CA ALA A 49 -2.32 -1.22 5.97
C ALA A 49 -3.60 -0.57 5.44
N VAL A 50 -3.50 0.48 4.63
CA VAL A 50 -4.67 1.19 4.10
C VAL A 50 -5.31 0.44 2.93
N ILE A 51 -4.50 0.04 1.93
CA ILE A 51 -5.02 -0.47 0.65
C ILE A 51 -5.22 -1.98 0.68
N ILE A 52 -4.25 -2.75 1.19
CA ILE A 52 -4.24 -4.21 1.05
C ILE A 52 -4.99 -4.91 2.19
N SER A 53 -4.58 -4.69 3.44
CA SER A 53 -5.06 -5.49 4.57
C SER A 53 -6.06 -4.78 5.48
N GLY A 54 -6.09 -3.45 5.50
CA GLY A 54 -6.68 -2.70 6.61
C GLY A 54 -5.75 -2.75 7.85
N HIS A 55 -6.09 -2.00 8.89
CA HIS A 55 -5.39 -2.09 10.17
C HIS A 55 -5.81 -3.36 10.93
N GLU A 56 -7.05 -3.76 10.74
CA GLU A 56 -7.64 -4.99 11.28
C GLU A 56 -8.40 -5.71 10.17
N LYS A 57 -8.39 -7.03 10.21
CA LYS A 57 -9.06 -7.86 9.21
C LYS A 57 -9.82 -8.96 9.89
N VAL A 58 -11.13 -9.02 9.64
CA VAL A 58 -12.00 -10.10 10.07
C VAL A 58 -12.17 -11.08 8.91
N VAL A 59 -11.85 -12.32 9.13
CA VAL A 59 -11.93 -13.40 8.14
C VAL A 59 -12.35 -14.71 8.83
N THR A 60 -12.83 -15.67 8.07
CA THR A 60 -13.05 -17.02 8.60
C THR A 60 -11.70 -17.67 8.96
N ARG A 61 -11.73 -18.62 9.89
CA ARG A 61 -10.52 -19.37 10.25
C ARG A 61 -9.97 -20.14 9.05
N ALA A 62 -10.83 -20.76 8.27
CA ALA A 62 -10.44 -21.49 7.06
C ALA A 62 -9.79 -20.57 6.01
N TYR A 63 -10.38 -19.39 5.77
CA TYR A 63 -9.76 -18.39 4.88
C TYR A 63 -8.37 -17.96 5.35
N LYS A 64 -8.17 -17.80 6.67
CA LYS A 64 -6.87 -17.40 7.23
C LYS A 64 -5.78 -18.42 6.95
N GLU A 65 -6.09 -19.70 7.06
CA GLU A 65 -5.15 -20.80 6.84
C GLU A 65 -4.68 -20.89 5.38
N GLU A 66 -5.55 -20.58 4.42
CA GLU A 66 -5.29 -20.64 2.98
C GLU A 66 -5.25 -19.26 2.29
N SER A 67 -5.05 -18.20 3.04
CA SER A 67 -5.19 -16.81 2.56
C SER A 67 -4.30 -16.43 1.36
N GLN A 68 -3.22 -17.16 1.11
CA GLN A 68 -2.36 -16.93 -0.06
C GLN A 68 -3.01 -17.36 -1.38
N MET A 69 -3.95 -18.28 -1.34
CA MET A 69 -4.67 -18.77 -2.52
C MET A 69 -5.93 -17.94 -2.84
N LEU A 70 -6.25 -16.96 -2.00
CA LEU A 70 -7.46 -16.13 -2.10
C LEU A 70 -8.74 -16.97 -2.24
N PRO A 71 -9.01 -17.92 -1.31
CA PRO A 71 -10.10 -18.87 -1.43
C PRO A 71 -11.45 -18.19 -1.12
N ASN A 72 -12.07 -17.60 -2.15
CA ASN A 72 -13.31 -16.85 -1.99
C ASN A 72 -14.52 -17.72 -1.58
N ASP A 73 -14.45 -19.02 -1.77
CA ASP A 73 -15.39 -20.02 -1.24
C ASP A 73 -15.35 -20.15 0.29
N LEU A 74 -14.26 -19.76 0.91
CA LEU A 74 -14.09 -19.71 2.37
C LEU A 74 -14.31 -18.32 2.96
N ALA A 75 -14.80 -17.37 2.16
CA ALA A 75 -15.05 -16.00 2.59
C ALA A 75 -16.18 -15.93 3.62
N LEU A 76 -16.30 -14.78 4.28
CA LEU A 76 -17.40 -14.49 5.19
C LEU A 76 -18.73 -14.42 4.43
N LEU A 77 -19.77 -15.03 4.99
CA LEU A 77 -21.17 -14.91 4.56
C LEU A 77 -21.87 -13.85 5.43
N ASP A 78 -22.99 -13.34 4.95
CA ASP A 78 -23.83 -12.36 5.65
C ASP A 78 -23.05 -11.14 6.18
N VAL A 79 -22.17 -10.61 5.33
CA VAL A 79 -21.21 -9.57 5.68
C VAL A 79 -21.90 -8.29 6.16
N ASP A 80 -23.07 -7.95 5.62
CA ASP A 80 -23.79 -6.73 5.99
C ASP A 80 -24.22 -6.76 7.45
N GLN A 81 -24.80 -7.86 7.92
CA GLN A 81 -25.17 -8.03 9.32
C GLN A 81 -23.96 -8.03 10.25
N MET A 82 -22.84 -8.60 9.80
CA MET A 82 -21.60 -8.59 10.56
C MET A 82 -21.06 -7.17 10.70
N VAL A 83 -21.06 -6.38 9.63
CA VAL A 83 -20.59 -4.98 9.64
C VAL A 83 -21.46 -4.13 10.57
N GLU A 84 -22.79 -4.33 10.57
CA GLU A 84 -23.68 -3.64 11.51
C GLU A 84 -23.30 -3.95 12.96
N ASN A 85 -23.10 -5.22 13.31
CA ASN A 85 -22.70 -5.63 14.65
C ASN A 85 -21.34 -5.05 15.04
N LEU A 86 -20.36 -5.07 14.13
CA LEU A 86 -19.03 -4.49 14.35
C LEU A 86 -19.08 -2.97 14.54
N ASN A 87 -19.94 -2.26 13.83
CA ASN A 87 -20.12 -0.82 14.01
C ASN A 87 -20.74 -0.48 15.38
N ILE A 88 -21.60 -1.34 15.91
CA ILE A 88 -22.18 -1.18 17.26
C ILE A 88 -21.13 -1.44 18.33
N GLU A 89 -20.36 -2.52 18.18
CA GLU A 89 -19.36 -2.94 19.18
C GLU A 89 -18.10 -2.07 19.15
N TYR A 90 -17.69 -1.63 17.95
CA TYR A 90 -16.46 -0.82 17.72
C TYR A 90 -16.76 0.47 16.94
N PRO A 91 -17.46 1.44 17.53
CA PRO A 91 -17.95 2.64 16.82
C PRO A 91 -16.82 3.59 16.36
N THR A 92 -15.61 3.42 16.86
CA THR A 92 -14.44 4.21 16.47
C THR A 92 -13.75 3.67 15.21
N HIS A 93 -14.10 2.46 14.77
CA HIS A 93 -13.55 1.81 13.59
C HIS A 93 -14.42 2.08 12.36
N PHE A 94 -13.79 2.04 11.21
CA PHE A 94 -14.48 2.03 9.91
C PHE A 94 -14.32 0.65 9.28
N TRP A 95 -15.42 -0.08 9.19
CA TRP A 95 -15.46 -1.40 8.60
C TRP A 95 -15.88 -1.30 7.14
N SER A 96 -15.12 -1.93 6.26
CA SER A 96 -15.39 -1.96 4.82
C SER A 96 -15.22 -3.37 4.29
N PRO A 97 -16.28 -3.96 3.75
CA PRO A 97 -16.21 -5.25 3.07
C PRO A 97 -15.27 -5.17 1.87
N ARG A 98 -14.47 -6.21 1.69
CA ARG A 98 -13.56 -6.33 0.54
C ARG A 98 -13.51 -7.76 0.04
N ILE A 99 -13.44 -7.92 -1.25
CA ILE A 99 -13.14 -9.19 -1.89
C ILE A 99 -11.91 -9.03 -2.78
N THR A 100 -10.97 -9.95 -2.67
CA THR A 100 -9.77 -9.96 -3.53
C THR A 100 -9.79 -11.23 -4.36
N PHE A 101 -9.61 -11.10 -5.65
CA PHE A 101 -9.58 -12.24 -6.56
C PHE A 101 -8.53 -12.05 -7.65
N GLY A 102 -7.99 -13.16 -8.12
CA GLY A 102 -7.12 -13.22 -9.28
C GLY A 102 -7.85 -13.78 -10.48
N GLY A 103 -7.41 -13.41 -11.66
CA GLY A 103 -7.98 -13.94 -12.89
C GLY A 103 -7.18 -13.54 -14.12
N LEU A 104 -7.68 -13.96 -15.27
CA LEU A 104 -7.19 -13.50 -16.57
C LEU A 104 -8.16 -12.43 -17.08
N LEU A 105 -7.61 -11.24 -17.34
CA LEU A 105 -8.35 -10.23 -18.07
C LEU A 105 -8.19 -10.51 -19.56
N ASP A 106 -9.31 -10.65 -20.23
CA ASP A 106 -9.38 -10.79 -21.67
C ASP A 106 -9.87 -9.48 -22.30
N ILE A 107 -9.17 -9.04 -23.33
CA ILE A 107 -9.52 -7.85 -24.11
C ILE A 107 -9.96 -8.34 -25.49
N PRO A 108 -11.28 -8.35 -25.79
CA PRO A 108 -11.77 -8.80 -27.06
C PRO A 108 -11.49 -7.78 -28.18
N ASP A 109 -11.35 -8.27 -29.39
CA ASP A 109 -11.38 -7.48 -30.61
C ASP A 109 -12.83 -7.10 -31.01
N ASN A 110 -12.98 -6.45 -32.17
CA ASN A 110 -14.30 -6.06 -32.68
C ASN A 110 -15.19 -7.26 -33.06
N ASN A 111 -14.65 -8.45 -33.19
CA ASN A 111 -15.35 -9.69 -33.53
C ASN A 111 -15.68 -10.53 -32.28
N GLY A 112 -15.19 -10.12 -31.10
CA GLY A 112 -15.33 -10.85 -29.84
C GLY A 112 -14.27 -11.90 -29.61
N GLU A 113 -13.23 -11.98 -30.44
CA GLU A 113 -12.08 -12.84 -30.24
C GLU A 113 -11.05 -12.17 -29.33
N THR A 114 -10.31 -12.97 -28.57
CA THR A 114 -9.25 -12.48 -27.68
C THR A 114 -8.17 -11.74 -28.46
N LYS A 115 -8.07 -10.45 -28.28
CA LYS A 115 -6.99 -9.63 -28.85
C LYS A 115 -5.75 -9.66 -27.98
N ASP A 116 -5.92 -9.53 -26.68
CA ASP A 116 -4.85 -9.58 -25.67
C ASP A 116 -5.40 -10.17 -24.38
N GLN A 117 -4.54 -10.82 -23.61
CA GLN A 117 -4.90 -11.47 -22.36
C GLN A 117 -3.78 -11.34 -21.35
N GLY A 118 -4.12 -11.15 -20.07
CA GLY A 118 -3.11 -11.08 -19.03
C GLY A 118 -3.63 -11.34 -17.62
N PRO A 119 -2.76 -11.81 -16.72
CA PRO A 119 -3.12 -12.02 -15.33
C PRO A 119 -3.34 -10.68 -14.63
N VAL A 120 -4.41 -10.61 -13.84
CA VAL A 120 -4.76 -9.46 -13.01
C VAL A 120 -5.12 -9.91 -11.61
N ILE A 121 -4.90 -9.02 -10.64
CA ILE A 121 -5.46 -9.10 -9.30
C ILE A 121 -6.43 -7.95 -9.17
N ALA A 122 -7.64 -8.24 -8.73
CA ALA A 122 -8.69 -7.27 -8.52
C ALA A 122 -9.13 -7.24 -7.05
N ILE A 123 -9.56 -6.06 -6.62
CA ILE A 123 -10.13 -5.84 -5.29
C ILE A 123 -11.51 -5.23 -5.48
N GLY A 124 -12.54 -5.94 -5.05
CA GLY A 124 -13.90 -5.42 -4.96
C GLY A 124 -14.09 -4.71 -3.63
N VAL A 125 -14.51 -3.46 -3.70
CA VAL A 125 -14.82 -2.59 -2.55
C VAL A 125 -16.01 -1.71 -2.88
N ASP A 126 -16.67 -1.19 -1.86
CA ASP A 126 -17.75 -0.23 -2.06
C ASP A 126 -17.18 1.17 -2.42
N LEU A 127 -17.35 1.54 -3.67
CA LEU A 127 -17.03 2.87 -4.21
C LEU A 127 -18.27 3.72 -4.53
N LEU A 128 -19.47 3.15 -4.42
CA LEU A 128 -20.69 3.74 -4.94
C LEU A 128 -21.59 4.33 -3.86
N SER A 129 -21.57 3.76 -2.65
CA SER A 129 -22.40 4.24 -1.55
C SER A 129 -21.96 5.62 -1.09
N SER A 130 -22.93 6.49 -0.80
CA SER A 130 -22.70 7.87 -0.35
C SER A 130 -21.94 7.99 0.96
N ASP A 131 -22.04 6.98 1.80
CA ASP A 131 -21.40 6.85 3.11
C ASP A 131 -20.07 6.09 3.06
N SER A 132 -19.69 5.55 1.89
CA SER A 132 -18.40 4.92 1.73
C SER A 132 -17.25 5.91 1.92
N ARG A 133 -16.35 5.58 2.83
CA ARG A 133 -15.12 6.35 3.07
C ARG A 133 -13.92 5.83 2.26
N VAL A 134 -14.09 4.72 1.55
CA VAL A 134 -13.00 4.06 0.80
C VAL A 134 -12.33 4.99 -0.21
N PRO A 135 -13.07 5.73 -1.07
CA PRO A 135 -12.44 6.63 -2.04
C PRO A 135 -11.54 7.67 -1.38
N LYS A 136 -11.98 8.23 -0.24
CA LYS A 136 -11.23 9.24 0.52
C LYS A 136 -10.03 8.63 1.25
N ILE A 137 -10.21 7.47 1.90
CA ILE A 137 -9.15 6.79 2.66
C ILE A 137 -8.04 6.34 1.72
N TRP A 138 -8.39 5.82 0.54
CA TRP A 138 -7.43 5.42 -0.48
C TRP A 138 -6.88 6.60 -1.29
N GLY A 139 -7.45 7.79 -1.15
CA GLY A 139 -7.04 8.97 -1.90
C GLY A 139 -7.22 8.82 -3.41
N LEU A 140 -8.24 8.09 -3.85
CA LEU A 140 -8.42 7.72 -5.26
C LEU A 140 -8.44 8.92 -6.20
N GLU A 141 -9.07 10.02 -5.81
CA GLU A 141 -9.10 11.25 -6.61
C GLU A 141 -7.70 11.82 -6.86
N LYS A 142 -6.82 11.72 -5.88
CA LYS A 142 -5.42 12.20 -5.98
C LYS A 142 -4.60 11.37 -6.97
N TYR A 143 -4.89 10.08 -7.05
CA TYR A 143 -4.13 9.13 -7.88
C TYR A 143 -4.79 8.88 -9.24
N LEU A 144 -5.96 9.44 -9.48
CA LEU A 144 -6.65 9.34 -10.77
C LEU A 144 -5.88 10.16 -11.82
N VAL A 145 -5.38 9.47 -12.84
CA VAL A 145 -4.58 10.09 -13.91
C VAL A 145 -5.46 10.51 -15.07
N ASP A 146 -6.50 9.73 -15.36
CA ASP A 146 -7.44 9.96 -16.45
C ASP A 146 -8.81 9.36 -16.12
N GLY A 147 -9.88 9.90 -16.69
CA GLY A 147 -11.24 9.46 -16.48
C GLY A 147 -11.86 10.00 -15.17
N ARG A 148 -12.73 9.21 -14.54
CA ARG A 148 -13.45 9.52 -13.30
C ARG A 148 -13.61 8.30 -12.42
N LEU A 149 -13.99 8.51 -11.17
CA LEU A 149 -14.38 7.40 -10.29
C LEU A 149 -15.65 6.71 -10.81
N PRO A 150 -15.80 5.39 -10.57
CA PRO A 150 -17.00 4.64 -10.92
C PRO A 150 -18.26 5.27 -10.31
N THR A 151 -19.33 5.33 -11.08
CA THR A 151 -20.65 5.77 -10.64
C THR A 151 -21.70 4.67 -10.77
N THR A 152 -21.33 3.56 -11.40
CA THR A 152 -22.18 2.38 -11.57
C THR A 152 -21.39 1.10 -11.32
N SER A 153 -22.08 0.01 -10.99
CA SER A 153 -21.48 -1.30 -10.74
C SER A 153 -20.85 -1.96 -11.98
N LYS A 154 -21.04 -1.38 -13.18
CA LYS A 154 -20.45 -1.87 -14.42
C LYS A 154 -19.14 -1.17 -14.79
N GLU A 155 -18.67 -0.27 -13.94
CA GLU A 155 -17.44 0.48 -14.15
C GLU A 155 -16.35 -0.01 -13.21
N VAL A 156 -15.10 0.01 -13.68
CA VAL A 156 -13.93 -0.40 -12.90
C VAL A 156 -12.82 0.62 -13.03
N LEU A 157 -12.00 0.72 -12.00
CA LEU A 157 -10.72 1.44 -12.04
C LEU A 157 -9.63 0.46 -12.43
N ILE A 158 -8.84 0.82 -13.43
CA ILE A 158 -7.68 0.04 -13.85
C ILE A 158 -6.40 0.84 -13.66
N SER A 159 -5.28 0.15 -13.49
CA SER A 159 -4.00 0.82 -13.42
C SER A 159 -3.59 1.41 -14.77
N LYS A 160 -2.89 2.56 -14.78
CA LYS A 160 -2.34 3.14 -16.01
C LYS A 160 -1.52 2.13 -16.81
N LYS A 161 -0.74 1.29 -16.13
CA LYS A 161 0.07 0.24 -16.79
C LYS A 161 -0.80 -0.80 -17.51
N LEU A 162 -1.97 -1.11 -16.99
CA LEU A 162 -2.91 -2.03 -17.64
C LEU A 162 -3.62 -1.38 -18.83
N ALA A 163 -3.96 -0.09 -18.69
CA ALA A 163 -4.63 0.68 -19.75
C ALA A 163 -3.74 0.96 -20.99
N THR A 164 -2.40 0.86 -20.84
CA THR A 164 -1.44 1.13 -21.94
C THR A 164 -0.89 -0.12 -22.60
N LYS A 165 -1.37 -1.30 -22.24
CA LYS A 165 -1.09 -2.56 -22.93
C LYS A 165 -2.09 -2.77 -24.07
#